data_362f724edf2d794f841c67bd7d043605
#
_entry.id   362f724edf2d794f841c67bd7d043605
#
_cell.length_a   1.000
_cell.length_b   1.000
_cell.length_c   1.000
_cell.angle_alpha   90.00
_cell.angle_beta   90.00
_cell.angle_gamma   90.00
#
_symmetry.space_group_name_H-M   'P 1'
#
loop_
_entity.id
_entity.type
_entity.pdbx_description
1 polymer ?
#
loop_
_entity_poly.entity_id
_entity_poly.type
_entity_poly.pdbx_seq_one_letter_code
_entity_poly.pdbx_strand_id
1 'polypeptide(L)'
;MTSYWKPVALSITLIAVILWWLFPSANDGLYDEGMHNFAIEDTSAITSIMIWDRSPDTVILRKHGQKWEVNGLHPARKGAVDEILETLYRIRLRSIPQQAAVKNILTQLAVHGKQVTIYAGDQVVKQFQVGSETMDMLGTYMLMQGYSQPVAT
;
A
#
# COMPACT_ATOMS: atom_id res chain seq x y z
N MET A 1 12.54 -48.98 -35.86
CA MET A 1 11.70 -48.29 -34.83
C MET A 1 12.34 -46.98 -34.51
N THR A 2 11.87 -45.92 -35.15
CA THR A 2 12.43 -44.55 -34.94
C THR A 2 11.93 -44.00 -33.63
N SER A 3 12.88 -43.70 -32.76
CA SER A 3 12.64 -43.20 -31.41
C SER A 3 12.05 -41.78 -31.44
N TYR A 4 10.73 -41.64 -31.46
CA TYR A 4 10.00 -40.37 -31.32
C TYR A 4 10.08 -39.78 -29.90
N TRP A 5 10.76 -40.45 -28.97
CA TRP A 5 10.86 -40.04 -27.60
C TRP A 5 11.74 -38.81 -27.41
N LYS A 6 12.79 -38.66 -28.22
CA LYS A 6 13.71 -37.53 -28.13
C LYS A 6 13.04 -36.16 -28.40
N PRO A 7 12.23 -35.98 -29.49
CA PRO A 7 11.54 -34.70 -29.70
C PRO A 7 10.43 -34.44 -28.68
N VAL A 8 9.76 -35.47 -28.17
CA VAL A 8 8.73 -35.34 -27.12
C VAL A 8 9.37 -34.89 -25.79
N ALA A 9 10.50 -35.47 -25.39
CA ALA A 9 11.23 -35.04 -24.20
C ALA A 9 11.71 -33.58 -24.32
N LEU A 10 12.16 -33.18 -25.51
CA LEU A 10 12.65 -31.81 -25.76
C LEU A 10 11.52 -30.77 -25.70
N SER A 11 10.33 -31.12 -26.16
CA SER A 11 9.14 -30.24 -26.08
C SER A 11 8.62 -30.12 -24.64
N ILE A 12 8.66 -31.17 -23.84
CA ILE A 12 8.27 -31.13 -22.41
C ILE A 12 9.22 -30.27 -21.60
N THR A 13 10.53 -30.37 -21.85
CA THR A 13 11.53 -29.51 -21.15
C THR A 13 11.37 -28.03 -21.55
N LEU A 14 11.09 -27.75 -22.81
CA LEU A 14 10.84 -26.38 -23.28
C LEU A 14 9.59 -25.77 -22.62
N ILE A 15 8.51 -26.52 -22.55
CA ILE A 15 7.27 -26.12 -21.88
C ILE A 15 7.51 -25.88 -20.37
N ALA A 16 8.26 -26.76 -19.71
CA ALA A 16 8.60 -26.59 -18.29
C ALA A 16 9.43 -25.32 -18.03
N VAL A 17 10.38 -25.00 -18.91
CA VAL A 17 11.19 -23.77 -18.82
C VAL A 17 10.32 -22.54 -19.07
N ILE A 18 9.40 -22.58 -20.05
CA ILE A 18 8.47 -21.47 -20.32
C ILE A 18 7.51 -21.27 -19.14
N LEU A 19 6.98 -22.34 -18.56
CA LEU A 19 6.14 -22.27 -17.37
C LEU A 19 6.91 -21.72 -16.17
N TRP A 20 8.16 -22.10 -15.95
CA TRP A 20 8.98 -21.52 -14.91
C TRP A 20 9.25 -20.03 -15.10
N TRP A 21 9.38 -19.59 -16.35
CA TRP A 21 9.58 -18.17 -16.69
C TRP A 21 8.30 -17.34 -16.57
N LEU A 22 7.13 -17.96 -16.88
CA LEU A 22 5.80 -17.33 -16.77
C LEU A 22 5.26 -17.29 -15.32
N PHE A 23 5.73 -18.21 -14.46
CA PHE A 23 5.41 -18.21 -13.04
C PHE A 23 6.70 -17.91 -12.25
N PRO A 24 7.12 -16.64 -12.16
CA PRO A 24 8.18 -16.30 -11.23
C PRO A 24 7.74 -16.79 -9.85
N SER A 25 8.54 -17.64 -9.21
CA SER A 25 8.35 -17.99 -7.82
C SER A 25 8.25 -16.68 -7.06
N ALA A 26 7.09 -16.41 -6.48
CA ALA A 26 6.97 -15.41 -5.44
C ALA A 26 7.88 -15.90 -4.30
N ASN A 27 9.15 -15.57 -4.38
CA ASN A 27 10.01 -15.54 -3.21
C ASN A 27 9.45 -14.39 -2.37
N ASP A 28 8.46 -14.71 -1.55
CA ASP A 28 8.08 -13.92 -0.39
C ASP A 28 9.31 -13.87 0.52
N GLY A 29 10.30 -13.08 0.14
CA GLY A 29 11.29 -12.60 1.06
C GLY A 29 10.51 -11.92 2.17
N LEU A 30 10.75 -12.32 3.43
CA LEU A 30 10.16 -11.77 4.64
C LEU A 30 10.27 -10.21 4.72
N TYR A 31 10.86 -9.57 3.73
CA TYR A 31 11.14 -8.14 3.63
C TYR A 31 10.99 -7.67 2.17
N ASP A 32 9.77 -7.69 1.65
CA ASP A 32 9.47 -6.98 0.41
C ASP A 32 9.51 -5.47 0.70
N GLU A 33 10.37 -4.73 -0.01
CA GLU A 33 10.49 -3.27 0.13
C GLU A 33 9.15 -2.57 -0.11
N GLY A 34 8.26 -3.13 -0.92
CA GLY A 34 6.91 -2.62 -1.16
C GLY A 34 6.03 -2.62 0.08
N MET A 35 6.19 -3.59 0.98
CA MET A 35 5.38 -3.78 2.18
C MET A 35 5.44 -2.57 3.15
N HIS A 36 6.56 -1.87 3.21
CA HIS A 36 6.80 -0.79 4.17
C HIS A 36 7.16 0.55 3.52
N ASN A 37 7.10 0.64 2.20
CA ASN A 37 7.33 1.88 1.48
C ASN A 37 6.07 2.75 1.41
N PHE A 38 5.69 3.38 2.53
CA PHE A 38 4.54 4.30 2.62
C PHE A 38 4.87 5.70 2.14
N ALA A 39 6.14 6.08 2.13
CA ALA A 39 6.55 7.42 1.75
C ALA A 39 6.27 7.72 0.27
N ILE A 40 5.98 8.98 -0.01
CA ILE A 40 5.86 9.53 -1.36
C ILE A 40 6.94 10.61 -1.51
N GLU A 41 7.91 10.35 -2.38
CA GLU A 41 9.06 11.25 -2.59
C GLU A 41 8.63 12.56 -3.25
N ASP A 42 7.76 12.47 -4.26
CA ASP A 42 7.22 13.65 -4.94
C ASP A 42 5.75 13.90 -4.54
N THR A 43 5.55 14.62 -3.45
CA THR A 43 4.23 15.03 -3.00
C THR A 43 3.61 16.11 -3.87
N SER A 44 4.38 16.79 -4.71
CA SER A 44 3.87 17.83 -5.62
C SER A 44 3.00 17.25 -6.75
N ALA A 45 3.28 16.00 -7.13
CA ALA A 45 2.53 15.25 -8.13
C ALA A 45 1.15 14.79 -7.63
N ILE A 46 0.90 14.81 -6.32
CA ILE A 46 -0.37 14.37 -5.73
C ILE A 46 -1.50 15.32 -6.17
N THR A 47 -2.55 14.75 -6.74
CA THR A 47 -3.73 15.48 -7.21
C THR A 47 -4.97 15.22 -6.36
N SER A 48 -5.05 14.05 -5.70
CA SER A 48 -6.18 13.71 -4.82
C SER A 48 -5.76 12.74 -3.71
N ILE A 49 -6.37 12.90 -2.53
CA ILE A 49 -6.23 12.00 -1.39
C ILE A 49 -7.64 11.64 -0.94
N MET A 50 -7.97 10.36 -0.94
CA MET A 50 -9.25 9.85 -0.46
C MET A 50 -9.03 9.10 0.84
N ILE A 51 -9.78 9.47 1.88
CA ILE A 51 -9.73 8.86 3.21
C ILE A 51 -11.16 8.41 3.55
N TRP A 52 -11.30 7.14 3.87
CA TRP A 52 -12.60 6.57 4.23
C TRP A 52 -12.42 5.44 5.25
N ASP A 53 -13.48 5.17 5.98
CA ASP A 53 -13.57 4.05 6.92
C ASP A 53 -14.92 3.33 6.73
N ARG A 54 -15.36 2.58 7.73
CA ARG A 54 -16.66 1.88 7.67
C ARG A 54 -17.87 2.80 7.85
N SER A 55 -17.66 4.06 8.23
CA SER A 55 -18.73 5.05 8.27
C SER A 55 -19.10 5.49 6.84
N PRO A 56 -20.31 6.05 6.64
CA PRO A 56 -20.68 6.58 5.34
C PRO A 56 -19.87 7.83 4.93
N ASP A 57 -19.08 8.38 5.86
CA ASP A 57 -18.34 9.62 5.65
C ASP A 57 -17.00 9.33 4.96
N THR A 58 -16.89 9.83 3.74
CA THR A 58 -15.64 9.80 2.97
C THR A 58 -15.11 11.23 2.85
N VAL A 59 -13.83 11.41 3.13
CA VAL A 59 -13.13 12.67 2.91
C VAL A 59 -12.31 12.56 1.63
N ILE A 60 -12.59 13.42 0.67
CA ILE A 60 -11.85 13.52 -0.58
C ILE A 60 -11.20 14.90 -0.63
N LEU A 61 -9.88 14.93 -0.57
CA LEU A 61 -9.09 16.12 -0.85
C LEU A 61 -8.73 16.11 -2.33
N ARG A 62 -9.05 17.17 -3.04
CA ARG A 62 -8.74 17.31 -4.48
C ARG A 62 -8.04 18.62 -4.76
N LYS A 63 -6.97 18.54 -5.56
CA LYS A 63 -6.15 19.69 -5.93
C LYS A 63 -6.68 20.33 -7.21
N HIS A 64 -6.94 21.63 -7.18
CA HIS A 64 -7.29 22.45 -8.32
C HIS A 64 -6.28 23.60 -8.47
N GLY A 65 -5.32 23.44 -9.36
CA GLY A 65 -4.18 24.35 -9.50
C GLY A 65 -3.34 24.38 -8.21
N GLN A 66 -3.33 25.52 -7.51
CA GLN A 66 -2.60 25.70 -6.24
C GLN A 66 -3.50 25.54 -4.99
N LYS A 67 -4.79 25.29 -5.18
CA LYS A 67 -5.75 25.21 -4.08
C LYS A 67 -6.22 23.76 -3.89
N TRP A 68 -6.56 23.42 -2.66
CA TRP A 68 -7.16 22.14 -2.32
C TRP A 68 -8.60 22.34 -1.85
N GLU A 69 -9.46 21.40 -2.18
CA GLU A 69 -10.86 21.37 -1.81
C GLU A 69 -11.19 20.04 -1.09
N VAL A 70 -12.11 20.13 -0.15
CA VAL A 70 -12.66 18.97 0.58
C VAL A 70 -14.03 18.66 -0.01
N ASN A 71 -14.22 17.42 -0.48
CA ASN A 71 -15.46 16.87 -1.03
C ASN A 71 -16.06 17.72 -2.18
N GLY A 72 -15.23 18.52 -2.86
CA GLY A 72 -15.68 19.43 -3.92
C GLY A 72 -16.61 20.57 -3.47
N LEU A 73 -16.72 20.79 -2.15
CA LEU A 73 -17.68 21.75 -1.57
C LEU A 73 -16.98 22.93 -0.86
N HIS A 74 -15.86 22.67 -0.22
CA HIS A 74 -15.22 23.65 0.64
C HIS A 74 -13.71 23.74 0.38
N PRO A 75 -13.11 24.93 0.48
CA PRO A 75 -11.67 25.07 0.42
C PRO A 75 -11.02 24.34 1.60
N ALA A 76 -10.03 23.52 1.32
CA ALA A 76 -9.24 22.86 2.36
C ALA A 76 -8.33 23.89 3.05
N ARG A 77 -8.19 23.75 4.37
CA ARG A 77 -7.26 24.57 5.13
C ARG A 77 -5.82 24.22 4.71
N LYS A 78 -5.10 25.21 4.17
CA LYS A 78 -3.75 25.03 3.61
C LYS A 78 -2.81 24.31 4.61
N GLY A 79 -2.74 24.76 5.85
CA GLY A 79 -1.86 24.14 6.85
C GLY A 79 -2.16 22.65 7.10
N ALA A 80 -3.44 22.23 7.07
CA ALA A 80 -3.80 20.82 7.24
C ALA A 80 -3.36 19.97 6.04
N VAL A 81 -3.47 20.52 4.83
CA VAL A 81 -3.00 19.83 3.62
C VAL A 81 -1.48 19.73 3.60
N ASP A 82 -0.79 20.82 3.92
CA ASP A 82 0.67 20.84 3.99
C ASP A 82 1.19 19.80 5.00
N GLU A 83 0.52 19.67 6.16
CA GLU A 83 0.85 18.67 7.19
C GLU A 83 0.65 17.23 6.71
N ILE A 84 -0.43 16.95 5.98
CA ILE A 84 -0.67 15.63 5.38
C ILE A 84 0.43 15.31 4.34
N LEU A 85 0.74 16.24 3.45
CA LEU A 85 1.77 16.04 2.42
C LEU A 85 3.15 15.85 3.04
N GLU A 86 3.49 16.61 4.08
CA GLU A 86 4.74 16.44 4.81
C GLU A 86 4.79 15.10 5.53
N THR A 87 3.70 14.65 6.13
CA THR A 87 3.60 13.33 6.75
C THR A 87 3.84 12.23 5.72
N LEU A 88 3.19 12.31 4.55
CA LEU A 88 3.38 11.34 3.45
C LEU A 88 4.82 11.31 2.94
N TYR A 89 5.51 12.43 2.96
CA TYR A 89 6.92 12.51 2.57
C TYR A 89 7.85 11.92 3.65
N ARG A 90 7.57 12.15 4.94
CA ARG A 90 8.43 11.78 6.06
C ARG A 90 8.17 10.41 6.66
N ILE A 91 7.03 9.80 6.35
CA ILE A 91 6.66 8.51 6.94
C ILE A 91 7.73 7.45 6.68
N ARG A 92 8.14 6.73 7.72
CA ARG A 92 9.17 5.70 7.65
C ARG A 92 8.78 4.49 8.49
N LEU A 93 9.23 3.33 8.08
CA LEU A 93 9.14 2.12 8.90
C LEU A 93 9.89 2.34 10.22
N ARG A 94 9.20 2.10 11.33
CA ARG A 94 9.77 2.09 12.66
C ARG A 94 10.07 0.68 13.14
N SER A 95 9.10 -0.20 13.05
CA SER A 95 9.25 -1.60 13.46
C SER A 95 8.24 -2.52 12.80
N ILE A 96 8.57 -3.81 12.80
CA ILE A 96 7.67 -4.88 12.38
C ILE A 96 7.13 -5.54 13.65
N PRO A 97 5.79 -5.62 13.83
CA PRO A 97 5.18 -6.26 14.99
C PRO A 97 5.56 -7.74 15.10
N GLN A 98 5.65 -8.23 16.33
CA GLN A 98 5.85 -9.66 16.58
C GLN A 98 4.67 -10.46 16.01
N GLN A 99 4.94 -11.65 15.49
CA GLN A 99 3.96 -12.52 14.85
C GLN A 99 2.72 -12.79 15.73
N ALA A 100 2.92 -12.93 17.05
CA ALA A 100 1.83 -13.12 18.00
C ALA A 100 0.83 -11.94 18.05
N ALA A 101 1.28 -10.71 17.75
CA ALA A 101 0.45 -9.50 17.76
C ALA A 101 -0.27 -9.26 16.42
N VAL A 102 0.23 -9.82 15.31
CA VAL A 102 -0.25 -9.55 13.95
C VAL A 102 -1.76 -9.75 13.81
N LYS A 103 -2.28 -10.89 14.30
CA LYS A 103 -3.71 -11.20 14.20
C LYS A 103 -4.59 -10.13 14.89
N ASN A 104 -4.18 -9.68 16.06
CA ASN A 104 -4.91 -8.65 16.79
C ASN A 104 -4.85 -7.30 16.07
N ILE A 105 -3.67 -6.91 15.59
CA ILE A 105 -3.48 -5.66 14.82
C ILE A 105 -4.34 -5.67 13.55
N LEU A 106 -4.35 -6.77 12.80
CA LEU A 106 -5.19 -6.91 11.60
C LEU A 106 -6.69 -6.82 11.93
N THR A 107 -7.11 -7.40 13.06
CA THR A 107 -8.50 -7.26 13.52
C THR A 107 -8.84 -5.80 13.84
N GLN A 108 -7.96 -5.09 14.53
CA GLN A 108 -8.14 -3.67 14.83
C GLN A 108 -8.16 -2.81 13.56
N LEU A 109 -7.24 -3.04 12.64
CA LEU A 109 -7.22 -2.39 11.32
C LEU A 109 -8.52 -2.64 10.55
N ALA A 110 -9.00 -3.89 10.54
CA ALA A 110 -10.24 -4.24 9.84
C ALA A 110 -11.49 -3.56 10.43
N VAL A 111 -11.51 -3.27 11.74
CA VAL A 111 -12.69 -2.68 12.42
C VAL A 111 -12.61 -1.16 12.47
N HIS A 112 -11.44 -0.60 12.77
CA HIS A 112 -11.24 0.83 13.07
C HIS A 112 -10.29 1.53 12.11
N GLY A 113 -9.63 0.77 11.20
CA GLY A 113 -8.66 1.33 10.27
C GLY A 113 -9.30 2.27 9.26
N LYS A 114 -8.59 3.33 8.93
CA LYS A 114 -8.93 4.25 7.85
C LYS A 114 -8.19 3.85 6.59
N GLN A 115 -8.93 3.71 5.50
CA GLN A 115 -8.35 3.49 4.18
C GLN A 115 -7.88 4.82 3.61
N VAL A 116 -6.67 4.84 3.09
CA VAL A 116 -6.09 6.00 2.41
C VAL A 116 -5.71 5.59 1.01
N THR A 117 -6.22 6.32 0.03
CA THR A 117 -5.86 6.15 -1.38
C THR A 117 -5.34 7.48 -1.92
N ILE A 118 -4.17 7.47 -2.53
CA ILE A 118 -3.48 8.65 -3.02
C ILE A 118 -3.33 8.55 -4.53
N TYR A 119 -3.67 9.63 -5.21
CA TYR A 119 -3.68 9.71 -6.67
C TYR A 119 -2.73 10.78 -7.18
N ALA A 120 -2.07 10.48 -8.30
CA ALA A 120 -1.40 11.44 -9.18
C ALA A 120 -2.08 11.39 -10.55
N GLY A 121 -2.83 12.44 -10.91
CA GLY A 121 -3.78 12.37 -12.03
C GLY A 121 -4.85 11.31 -11.78
N ASP A 122 -4.99 10.39 -12.73
CA ASP A 122 -5.94 9.27 -12.65
C ASP A 122 -5.30 7.97 -12.12
N GLN A 123 -4.02 8.00 -11.77
CA GLN A 123 -3.30 6.82 -11.29
C GLN A 123 -3.26 6.76 -9.77
N VAL A 124 -3.49 5.56 -9.22
CA VAL A 124 -3.27 5.28 -7.79
C VAL A 124 -1.76 5.16 -7.56
N VAL A 125 -1.20 6.07 -6.76
CA VAL A 125 0.21 6.06 -6.37
C VAL A 125 0.44 5.15 -5.18
N LYS A 126 -0.43 5.27 -4.15
CA LYS A 126 -0.36 4.48 -2.91
C LYS A 126 -1.76 4.20 -2.40
N GLN A 127 -1.90 3.03 -1.79
CA GLN A 127 -3.12 2.65 -1.07
C GLN A 127 -2.74 1.84 0.17
N PHE A 128 -3.22 2.26 1.34
CA PHE A 128 -2.91 1.63 2.61
C PHE A 128 -3.97 1.90 3.66
N GLN A 129 -3.93 1.13 4.73
CA GLN A 129 -4.76 1.33 5.93
C GLN A 129 -3.92 1.98 7.04
N VAL A 130 -4.52 2.91 7.75
CA VAL A 130 -3.98 3.54 8.96
C VAL A 130 -4.81 3.07 10.14
N GLY A 131 -4.18 2.46 11.12
CA GLY A 131 -4.83 1.91 12.30
C GLY A 131 -4.66 2.77 13.55
N SER A 132 -4.63 2.09 14.70
CA SER A 132 -4.40 2.70 16.01
C SER A 132 -2.91 2.97 16.27
N GLU A 133 -2.67 3.77 17.28
CA GLU A 133 -1.32 3.96 17.83
C GLU A 133 -0.72 2.65 18.34
N THR A 134 0.59 2.57 18.32
CA THR A 134 1.34 1.47 18.96
C THR A 134 1.19 1.51 20.47
N MET A 135 1.44 0.40 21.17
CA MET A 135 1.30 0.33 22.63
C MET A 135 2.21 1.32 23.37
N ASP A 136 3.33 1.68 22.79
CA ASP A 136 4.27 2.70 23.33
C ASP A 136 3.91 4.13 22.93
N MET A 137 2.81 4.33 22.17
CA MET A 137 2.33 5.61 21.66
C MET A 137 3.37 6.39 20.83
N LEU A 138 4.36 5.70 20.27
CA LEU A 138 5.43 6.32 19.50
C LEU A 138 5.32 6.04 17.99
N GLY A 139 4.27 5.38 17.56
CA GLY A 139 4.01 5.08 16.16
C GLY A 139 2.56 4.70 15.90
N THR A 140 2.25 4.39 14.66
CA THR A 140 0.91 3.99 14.20
C THR A 140 1.00 2.70 13.40
N TYR A 141 0.10 1.77 13.66
CA TYR A 141 0.03 0.55 12.85
C TYR A 141 -0.55 0.87 11.48
N MET A 142 0.13 0.38 10.44
CA MET A 142 -0.27 0.56 9.06
C MET A 142 -0.18 -0.74 8.28
N LEU A 143 -1.00 -0.86 7.24
CA LEU A 143 -1.00 -2.01 6.35
C LEU A 143 -1.06 -1.55 4.90
N MET A 144 -0.07 -1.91 4.11
CA MET A 144 -0.05 -1.64 2.67
C MET A 144 -1.07 -2.53 1.95
N GLN A 145 -1.77 -1.98 0.98
CA GLN A 145 -2.71 -2.73 0.15
C GLN A 145 -1.99 -3.87 -0.59
N GLY A 146 -2.60 -5.06 -0.55
CA GLY A 146 -2.03 -6.27 -1.16
C GLY A 146 -1.10 -7.07 -0.24
N TYR A 147 -0.78 -6.56 0.96
CA TYR A 147 0.03 -7.26 1.94
C TYR A 147 -0.79 -7.72 3.14
N SER A 148 -0.29 -8.73 3.84
CA SER A 148 -0.90 -9.30 5.04
C SER A 148 -0.13 -9.01 6.33
N GLN A 149 1.06 -8.41 6.21
CA GLN A 149 1.91 -8.06 7.34
C GLN A 149 1.76 -6.58 7.68
N PRO A 150 1.17 -6.22 8.83
CA PRO A 150 1.14 -4.85 9.30
C PRO A 150 2.50 -4.40 9.79
N VAL A 151 2.76 -3.11 9.77
CA VAL A 151 3.97 -2.49 10.29
C VAL A 151 3.63 -1.35 11.24
N ALA A 152 4.59 -0.91 12.05
CA ALA A 152 4.53 0.33 12.80
C ALA A 152 5.42 1.39 12.11
N THR A 153 4.87 2.59 11.93
CA THR A 153 5.54 3.73 11.29
C THR A 153 5.72 4.87 12.28
#